data_cb9d8bae76501392376020c71ecb4227
#
_entry.id   cb9d8bae76501392376020c71ecb4227
#
_cell.length_a   1.000
_cell.length_b   1.000
_cell.length_c   1.000
_cell.angle_alpha   90.00
_cell.angle_beta   90.00
_cell.angle_gamma   90.00
#
_symmetry.space_group_name_H-M   'P 1'
#
loop_
_entity.id
_entity.type
_entity.pdbx_description
1 polymer ?
#
loop_
_entity_poly.entity_id
_entity_poly.type
_entity_poly.pdbx_seq_one_letter_code
_entity_poly.pdbx_strand_id
1 'polypeptide(L)'
;MSDKKIAFWFIALLSVLVLVPFLGETIFYSKGEPREAIVAYTMLESGNWILPMNYGVEIAYKPPFLYWTIAVISSILGGVSEFSARMPSALAFLAMQLVFFSFVAKRKNVKTAFLTSILLLSSFEVHRAAVACRLDMLQVSLIVISLCLLFRWDEKNCKGVPWLAVLLMACATLTKGPVGSIFPCLCIGIYQLLRGRSFGKAFFSLLGIGLLSLIPLGIWFWAAYQQGGEPFVNLMLEENTGRFFRKMSYESHENPLWYNFLTLIWGWIPWTLVLLVSLFGLKWKEMHV
;
A
#
# COMPACT_ATOMS: atom_id res chain seq x y z
N MET A 1 -20.68 -14.78 -21.84
CA MET A 1 -19.53 -14.16 -21.15
C MET A 1 -18.77 -15.28 -20.47
N SER A 2 -17.42 -15.33 -20.49
CA SER A 2 -16.72 -16.44 -19.82
C SER A 2 -16.86 -16.31 -18.29
N ASP A 3 -16.88 -17.46 -17.57
CA ASP A 3 -16.99 -17.50 -16.10
C ASP A 3 -16.00 -16.59 -15.40
N LYS A 4 -14.80 -16.46 -15.98
CA LYS A 4 -13.79 -15.53 -15.49
C LYS A 4 -14.24 -14.07 -15.53
N LYS A 5 -14.91 -13.64 -16.61
CA LYS A 5 -15.42 -12.27 -16.75
C LYS A 5 -16.57 -12.01 -15.79
N ILE A 6 -17.46 -13.00 -15.63
CA ILE A 6 -18.57 -12.90 -14.68
C ILE A 6 -18.04 -12.75 -13.26
N ALA A 7 -17.14 -13.63 -12.83
CA ALA A 7 -16.53 -13.56 -11.50
C ALA A 7 -15.76 -12.26 -11.27
N PHE A 8 -15.02 -11.77 -12.27
CA PHE A 8 -14.28 -10.49 -12.17
C PHE A 8 -15.23 -9.31 -11.92
N TRP A 9 -16.29 -9.19 -12.72
CA TRP A 9 -17.23 -8.09 -12.55
C TRP A 9 -18.10 -8.23 -11.31
N PHE A 10 -18.40 -9.45 -10.89
CA PHE A 10 -19.08 -9.70 -9.61
C PHE A 10 -18.24 -9.22 -8.43
N ILE A 11 -16.93 -9.58 -8.39
CA ILE A 11 -16.00 -9.10 -7.33
C ILE A 11 -15.85 -7.58 -7.38
N ALA A 12 -15.77 -6.98 -8.58
CA ALA A 12 -15.71 -5.52 -8.72
C ALA A 12 -16.95 -4.85 -8.13
N LEU A 13 -18.14 -5.31 -8.52
CA LEU A 13 -19.40 -4.77 -8.04
C LEU A 13 -19.56 -4.96 -6.53
N LEU A 14 -19.27 -6.17 -6.04
CA LEU A 14 -19.35 -6.48 -4.61
C LEU A 14 -18.42 -5.58 -3.79
N SER A 15 -17.18 -5.37 -4.26
CA SER A 15 -16.23 -4.49 -3.57
C SER A 15 -16.70 -3.05 -3.54
N VAL A 16 -17.24 -2.54 -4.65
CA VAL A 16 -17.83 -1.19 -4.70
C VAL A 16 -18.99 -1.06 -3.72
N LEU A 17 -19.92 -2.02 -3.71
CA LEU A 17 -21.10 -2.00 -2.84
C LEU A 17 -20.74 -2.11 -1.34
N VAL A 18 -19.67 -2.83 -1.02
CA VAL A 18 -19.23 -3.01 0.38
C VAL A 18 -18.42 -1.84 0.89
N LEU A 19 -17.62 -1.18 0.02
CA LEU A 19 -16.69 -0.14 0.46
C LEU A 19 -17.27 1.27 0.31
N VAL A 20 -17.81 1.60 -0.87
CA VAL A 20 -18.04 3.01 -1.25
C VAL A 20 -19.22 3.67 -0.54
N PRO A 21 -20.41 3.04 -0.38
CA PRO A 21 -21.57 3.71 0.18
C PRO A 21 -21.37 4.27 1.59
N PHE A 22 -20.52 3.63 2.37
CA PHE A 22 -20.34 3.93 3.80
C PHE A 22 -19.13 4.84 4.13
N LEU A 23 -18.37 5.29 3.12
CA LEU A 23 -17.17 6.07 3.37
C LEU A 23 -17.44 7.43 4.04
N GLY A 24 -18.61 8.03 3.78
CA GLY A 24 -18.99 9.32 4.33
C GLY A 24 -19.97 9.27 5.52
N GLU A 25 -20.46 8.08 5.90
CA GLU A 25 -21.52 7.94 6.90
C GLU A 25 -21.05 8.17 8.35
N THR A 26 -19.74 8.01 8.59
CA THR A 26 -19.16 8.17 9.93
C THR A 26 -18.11 9.27 9.93
N ILE A 27 -18.09 10.06 11.01
CA ILE A 27 -16.99 11.00 11.27
C ILE A 27 -15.65 10.24 11.32
N PHE A 28 -14.56 10.96 11.22
CA PHE A 28 -13.23 10.36 11.41
C PHE A 28 -13.11 9.77 12.81
N TYR A 29 -12.89 8.45 12.92
CA TYR A 29 -12.89 7.72 14.19
C TYR A 29 -11.48 7.47 14.76
N SER A 30 -10.43 7.73 13.99
CA SER A 30 -9.04 7.59 14.46
C SER A 30 -8.31 8.93 14.38
N LYS A 31 -7.42 9.21 15.34
CA LYS A 31 -6.61 10.44 15.36
C LYS A 31 -5.80 10.67 14.06
N GLY A 32 -5.51 9.61 13.32
CA GLY A 32 -4.73 9.71 12.09
C GLY A 32 -5.54 10.17 10.88
N GLU A 33 -6.85 9.88 10.80
CA GLU A 33 -7.66 10.24 9.63
C GLU A 33 -7.80 11.75 9.45
N PRO A 34 -8.25 12.53 10.47
CA PRO A 34 -8.38 13.97 10.31
C PRO A 34 -7.04 14.64 10.02
N ARG A 35 -5.93 14.12 10.57
CA ARG A 35 -4.60 14.66 10.28
C ARG A 35 -4.23 14.53 8.80
N GLU A 36 -4.47 13.38 8.16
CA GLU A 36 -4.20 13.20 6.74
C GLU A 36 -5.15 14.06 5.87
N ALA A 37 -6.42 14.16 6.27
CA ALA A 37 -7.42 14.97 5.57
C ALA A 37 -7.10 16.48 5.64
N ILE A 38 -6.69 17.00 6.81
CA ILE A 38 -6.38 18.42 6.99
C ILE A 38 -5.14 18.84 6.20
N VAL A 39 -4.15 17.96 6.05
CA VAL A 39 -2.98 18.25 5.20
C VAL A 39 -3.40 18.42 3.74
N ALA A 40 -4.28 17.56 3.23
CA ALA A 40 -4.81 17.69 1.87
C ALA A 40 -5.69 18.95 1.71
N TYR A 41 -6.48 19.29 2.73
CA TYR A 41 -7.25 20.52 2.77
C TYR A 41 -6.34 21.76 2.70
N THR A 42 -5.33 21.83 3.56
CA THR A 42 -4.33 22.92 3.58
C THR A 42 -3.61 23.03 2.24
N MET A 43 -3.32 21.91 1.59
CA MET A 43 -2.71 21.87 0.25
C MET A 43 -3.60 22.52 -0.81
N LEU A 44 -4.92 22.28 -0.77
CA LEU A 44 -5.88 22.89 -1.69
C LEU A 44 -6.04 24.40 -1.42
N GLU A 45 -6.15 24.81 -0.16
CA GLU A 45 -6.30 26.21 0.23
C GLU A 45 -5.07 27.04 -0.08
N SER A 46 -3.87 26.52 0.21
CA SER A 46 -2.61 27.25 -0.01
C SER A 46 -2.10 27.18 -1.45
N GLY A 47 -2.55 26.20 -2.24
CA GLY A 47 -1.99 25.88 -3.55
C GLY A 47 -0.58 25.27 -3.50
N ASN A 48 -0.05 24.94 -2.31
CA ASN A 48 1.26 24.35 -2.15
C ASN A 48 1.19 22.82 -2.19
N TRP A 49 1.58 22.24 -3.32
CA TRP A 49 1.59 20.78 -3.56
C TRP A 49 2.93 20.10 -3.25
N ILE A 50 3.95 20.89 -2.90
CA ILE A 50 5.33 20.39 -2.70
C ILE A 50 5.58 20.08 -1.23
N LEU A 51 5.34 21.06 -0.34
CA LEU A 51 5.58 20.93 1.09
C LEU A 51 4.24 20.74 1.81
N PRO A 52 3.86 19.51 2.17
CA PRO A 52 2.62 19.27 2.89
C PRO A 52 2.67 19.91 4.29
N MET A 53 1.63 20.66 4.64
CA MET A 53 1.52 21.35 5.92
C MET A 53 0.29 20.91 6.68
N ASN A 54 0.43 20.69 7.98
CA ASN A 54 -0.68 20.44 8.90
C ASN A 54 -1.15 21.78 9.48
N TYR A 55 -2.40 22.16 9.23
CA TYR A 55 -2.99 23.46 9.56
C TYR A 55 -2.21 24.68 9.04
N GLY A 56 -1.36 24.51 8.05
CA GLY A 56 -0.51 25.59 7.54
C GLY A 56 0.66 26.00 8.45
N VAL A 57 0.83 25.35 9.58
CA VAL A 57 1.83 25.70 10.62
C VAL A 57 2.94 24.65 10.72
N GLU A 58 2.59 23.38 10.78
CA GLU A 58 3.52 22.27 10.97
C GLU A 58 3.79 21.52 9.66
N ILE A 59 5.06 21.19 9.41
CA ILE A 59 5.41 20.36 8.27
C ILE A 59 4.89 18.94 8.51
N ALA A 60 4.16 18.37 7.54
CA ALA A 60 3.73 16.99 7.60
C ALA A 60 4.93 16.05 7.37
N TYR A 61 5.05 15.02 8.20
CA TYR A 61 6.21 14.13 8.25
C TYR A 61 6.13 12.93 7.30
N LYS A 62 5.17 12.91 6.38
CA LYS A 62 5.04 11.87 5.35
C LYS A 62 5.16 12.45 3.95
N PRO A 63 5.67 11.67 2.99
CA PRO A 63 5.68 12.07 1.59
C PRO A 63 4.27 12.31 1.04
N PRO A 64 4.12 13.06 -0.08
CA PRO A 64 2.88 13.76 -0.41
C PRO A 64 1.83 12.94 -1.16
N PHE A 65 2.10 11.71 -1.59
CA PHE A 65 1.25 11.01 -2.56
C PHE A 65 -0.19 10.76 -2.07
N LEU A 66 -0.38 10.42 -0.79
CA LEU A 66 -1.73 10.31 -0.23
C LEU A 66 -2.44 11.66 -0.27
N TYR A 67 -1.78 12.73 0.14
CA TYR A 67 -2.35 14.08 0.16
C TYR A 67 -2.73 14.55 -1.24
N TRP A 68 -1.88 14.28 -2.23
CA TRP A 68 -2.18 14.56 -3.63
C TRP A 68 -3.43 13.82 -4.11
N THR A 69 -3.55 12.53 -3.77
CA THR A 69 -4.72 11.74 -4.18
C THR A 69 -6.00 12.21 -3.49
N ILE A 70 -5.94 12.56 -2.21
CA ILE A 70 -7.08 13.15 -1.49
C ILE A 70 -7.44 14.50 -2.11
N ALA A 71 -6.46 15.40 -2.30
CA ALA A 71 -6.68 16.73 -2.84
C ALA A 71 -7.30 16.68 -4.25
N VAL A 72 -6.79 15.83 -5.14
CA VAL A 72 -7.34 15.64 -6.50
C VAL A 72 -8.78 15.12 -6.45
N ILE A 73 -9.07 14.09 -5.64
CA ILE A 73 -10.44 13.56 -5.53
C ILE A 73 -11.37 14.59 -4.90
N SER A 74 -10.92 15.28 -3.86
CA SER A 74 -11.71 16.29 -3.16
C SER A 74 -12.01 17.50 -4.08
N SER A 75 -11.09 17.93 -4.92
CA SER A 75 -11.35 19.02 -5.89
C SER A 75 -12.41 18.64 -6.93
N ILE A 76 -12.52 17.37 -7.30
CA ILE A 76 -13.57 16.87 -8.21
C ILE A 76 -14.93 16.78 -7.49
N LEU A 77 -14.93 16.43 -6.20
CA LEU A 77 -16.13 16.20 -5.41
C LEU A 77 -16.64 17.44 -4.65
N GLY A 78 -16.00 18.59 -4.84
CA GLY A 78 -16.44 19.86 -4.26
C GLY A 78 -15.88 20.19 -2.88
N GLY A 79 -14.89 19.44 -2.38
CA GLY A 79 -14.20 19.71 -1.12
C GLY A 79 -13.72 18.48 -0.37
N VAL A 80 -12.91 18.72 0.66
CA VAL A 80 -12.43 17.66 1.55
C VAL A 80 -13.54 17.29 2.54
N SER A 81 -13.91 16.03 2.53
CA SER A 81 -14.88 15.40 3.43
C SER A 81 -14.40 14.02 3.83
N GLU A 82 -15.07 13.38 4.79
CA GLU A 82 -14.78 11.99 5.16
C GLU A 82 -14.83 11.05 3.93
N PHE A 83 -15.83 11.26 3.08
CA PHE A 83 -15.99 10.49 1.84
C PHE A 83 -14.81 10.67 0.89
N SER A 84 -14.49 11.92 0.53
CA SER A 84 -13.42 12.21 -0.42
C SER A 84 -12.04 11.84 0.12
N ALA A 85 -11.81 11.97 1.42
CA ALA A 85 -10.55 11.64 2.07
C ALA A 85 -10.29 10.12 2.19
N ARG A 86 -11.35 9.30 2.33
CA ARG A 86 -11.25 7.82 2.38
C ARG A 86 -11.24 7.17 1.00
N MET A 87 -11.70 7.86 -0.02
CA MET A 87 -11.81 7.35 -1.39
C MET A 87 -10.48 6.81 -1.97
N PRO A 88 -9.29 7.44 -1.76
CA PRO A 88 -8.02 6.89 -2.23
C PRO A 88 -7.75 5.47 -1.74
N SER A 89 -8.01 5.18 -0.45
CA SER A 89 -7.84 3.85 0.13
C SER A 89 -8.77 2.82 -0.50
N ALA A 90 -10.05 3.17 -0.67
CA ALA A 90 -11.04 2.28 -1.27
C ALA A 90 -10.74 1.97 -2.74
N LEU A 91 -10.36 2.98 -3.52
CA LEU A 91 -9.99 2.79 -4.93
C LEU A 91 -8.69 2.00 -5.09
N ALA A 92 -7.70 2.24 -4.22
CA ALA A 92 -6.45 1.49 -4.22
C ALA A 92 -6.68 0.01 -3.90
N PHE A 93 -7.50 -0.29 -2.88
CA PHE A 93 -7.90 -1.66 -2.56
C PHE A 93 -8.63 -2.33 -3.74
N LEU A 94 -9.61 -1.67 -4.32
CA LEU A 94 -10.35 -2.18 -5.48
C LEU A 94 -9.39 -2.53 -6.63
N ALA A 95 -8.49 -1.62 -6.98
CA ALA A 95 -7.50 -1.86 -8.03
C ALA A 95 -6.58 -3.05 -7.70
N MET A 96 -6.08 -3.11 -6.47
CA MET A 96 -5.26 -4.23 -5.99
C MET A 96 -6.01 -5.55 -6.10
N GLN A 97 -7.23 -5.61 -5.62
CA GLN A 97 -8.05 -6.81 -5.61
C GLN A 97 -8.32 -7.33 -7.02
N LEU A 98 -8.67 -6.45 -7.97
CA LEU A 98 -8.93 -6.83 -9.35
C LEU A 98 -7.68 -7.31 -10.10
N VAL A 99 -6.54 -6.66 -9.85
CA VAL A 99 -5.23 -7.11 -10.39
C VAL A 99 -4.86 -8.47 -9.80
N PHE A 100 -5.00 -8.63 -8.48
CA PHE A 100 -4.69 -9.89 -7.80
C PHE A 100 -5.62 -11.03 -8.22
N PHE A 101 -6.93 -10.78 -8.33
CA PHE A 101 -7.88 -11.73 -8.93
C PHE A 101 -7.41 -12.20 -10.31
N SER A 102 -7.07 -11.25 -11.19
CA SER A 102 -6.65 -11.55 -12.55
C SER A 102 -5.33 -12.33 -12.59
N PHE A 103 -4.43 -12.03 -11.64
CA PHE A 103 -3.15 -12.70 -11.48
C PHE A 103 -3.33 -14.16 -11.04
N VAL A 104 -4.16 -14.41 -10.02
CA VAL A 104 -4.44 -15.76 -9.49
C VAL A 104 -5.26 -16.57 -10.51
N ALA A 105 -6.29 -15.99 -11.11
CA ALA A 105 -7.14 -16.69 -12.09
C ALA A 105 -6.36 -17.17 -13.33
N LYS A 106 -5.28 -16.47 -13.69
CA LYS A 106 -4.43 -16.90 -14.80
C LYS A 106 -3.50 -18.07 -14.42
N ARG A 107 -3.05 -18.14 -13.15
CA ARG A 107 -2.03 -19.10 -12.70
C ARG A 107 -2.58 -20.34 -12.01
N LYS A 108 -3.76 -20.22 -11.44
CA LYS A 108 -4.46 -21.32 -10.80
C LYS A 108 -5.78 -21.57 -11.53
N ASN A 109 -6.87 -21.02 -11.04
CA ASN A 109 -8.20 -21.09 -11.66
C ASN A 109 -9.10 -19.98 -11.14
N VAL A 110 -10.27 -19.82 -11.73
CA VAL A 110 -11.24 -18.78 -11.38
C VAL A 110 -11.80 -18.97 -9.97
N LYS A 111 -12.04 -20.23 -9.55
CA LYS A 111 -12.58 -20.53 -8.22
C LYS A 111 -11.60 -20.10 -7.11
N THR A 112 -10.32 -20.42 -7.25
CA THR A 112 -9.29 -19.98 -6.29
C THR A 112 -9.19 -18.45 -6.26
N ALA A 113 -9.20 -17.79 -7.43
CA ALA A 113 -9.14 -16.33 -7.49
C ALA A 113 -10.36 -15.68 -6.83
N PHE A 114 -11.55 -16.25 -7.02
CA PHE A 114 -12.77 -15.77 -6.38
C PHE A 114 -12.70 -15.91 -4.86
N LEU A 115 -12.34 -17.09 -4.36
CA LEU A 115 -12.21 -17.34 -2.93
C LEU A 115 -11.16 -16.42 -2.27
N THR A 116 -9.97 -16.25 -2.87
CA THR A 116 -8.97 -15.34 -2.34
C THR A 116 -9.42 -13.89 -2.32
N SER A 117 -10.22 -13.47 -3.30
CA SER A 117 -10.78 -12.11 -3.32
C SER A 117 -11.83 -11.90 -2.22
N ILE A 118 -12.69 -12.89 -1.96
CA ILE A 118 -13.65 -12.84 -0.85
C ILE A 118 -12.92 -12.81 0.50
N LEU A 119 -11.89 -13.66 0.66
CA LEU A 119 -11.07 -13.66 1.87
C LEU A 119 -10.42 -12.29 2.15
N LEU A 120 -9.87 -11.63 1.13
CA LEU A 120 -9.30 -10.29 1.27
C LEU A 120 -10.35 -9.25 1.64
N LEU A 121 -11.49 -9.22 0.94
CA LEU A 121 -12.55 -8.23 1.16
C LEU A 121 -13.18 -8.35 2.55
N SER A 122 -13.28 -9.56 3.09
CA SER A 122 -13.95 -9.85 4.36
C SER A 122 -12.99 -10.00 5.56
N SER A 123 -11.68 -9.86 5.34
CA SER A 123 -10.70 -9.81 6.45
C SER A 123 -10.81 -8.49 7.19
N PHE A 124 -10.95 -8.53 8.51
CA PHE A 124 -11.23 -7.36 9.35
C PHE A 124 -10.26 -6.19 9.11
N GLU A 125 -8.97 -6.42 9.26
CA GLU A 125 -7.98 -5.34 9.14
C GLU A 125 -7.83 -4.82 7.70
N VAL A 126 -7.97 -5.71 6.71
CA VAL A 126 -7.94 -5.32 5.29
C VAL A 126 -9.12 -4.43 4.96
N HIS A 127 -10.33 -4.81 5.41
CA HIS A 127 -11.53 -4.01 5.22
C HIS A 127 -11.41 -2.66 5.94
N ARG A 128 -11.02 -2.67 7.22
CA ARG A 128 -10.81 -1.46 8.02
C ARG A 128 -9.83 -0.49 7.37
N ALA A 129 -8.71 -1.00 6.83
CA ALA A 129 -7.74 -0.17 6.14
C ALA A 129 -8.26 0.36 4.79
N ALA A 130 -9.11 -0.40 4.10
CA ALA A 130 -9.68 0.00 2.81
C ALA A 130 -10.69 1.15 2.93
N VAL A 131 -11.35 1.30 4.09
CA VAL A 131 -12.35 2.36 4.34
C VAL A 131 -11.82 3.49 5.23
N ALA A 132 -10.52 3.54 5.50
CA ALA A 132 -9.91 4.56 6.34
C ALA A 132 -9.07 5.56 5.52
N CYS A 133 -9.04 6.81 5.96
CA CYS A 133 -8.15 7.84 5.41
C CYS A 133 -6.74 7.66 5.98
N ARG A 134 -6.00 6.65 5.46
CA ARG A 134 -4.68 6.26 5.95
C ARG A 134 -3.76 5.86 4.80
N LEU A 135 -2.45 6.06 5.01
CA LEU A 135 -1.42 5.70 4.02
C LEU A 135 -1.34 4.19 3.74
N ASP A 136 -1.76 3.37 4.71
CA ASP A 136 -1.44 1.95 4.74
C ASP A 136 -2.05 1.18 3.57
N MET A 137 -3.36 1.35 3.29
CA MET A 137 -4.01 0.63 2.19
C MET A 137 -3.48 1.08 0.82
N LEU A 138 -3.28 2.39 0.64
CA LEU A 138 -2.73 2.93 -0.60
C LEU A 138 -1.33 2.34 -0.87
N GLN A 139 -0.45 2.34 0.13
CA GLN A 139 0.90 1.80 0.01
C GLN A 139 0.90 0.29 -0.28
N VAL A 140 0.14 -0.49 0.52
CA VAL A 140 0.07 -1.96 0.34
C VAL A 140 -0.48 -2.32 -1.03
N SER A 141 -1.50 -1.61 -1.50
CA SER A 141 -2.08 -1.83 -2.83
C SER A 141 -1.07 -1.59 -3.94
N LEU A 142 -0.33 -0.49 -3.89
CA LEU A 142 0.73 -0.18 -4.85
C LEU A 142 1.85 -1.23 -4.84
N ILE A 143 2.26 -1.69 -3.66
CA ILE A 143 3.27 -2.75 -3.49
C ILE A 143 2.78 -4.07 -4.07
N VAL A 144 1.56 -4.52 -3.74
CA VAL A 144 1.02 -5.80 -4.23
C VAL A 144 0.85 -5.80 -5.74
N ILE A 145 0.35 -4.69 -6.33
CA ILE A 145 0.25 -4.57 -7.78
C ILE A 145 1.64 -4.61 -8.42
N SER A 146 2.61 -3.91 -7.84
CA SER A 146 4.00 -3.92 -8.31
C SER A 146 4.60 -5.33 -8.26
N LEU A 147 4.37 -6.09 -7.18
CA LEU A 147 4.81 -7.49 -7.07
C LEU A 147 4.21 -8.36 -8.17
N CYS A 148 2.91 -8.23 -8.47
CA CYS A 148 2.28 -8.96 -9.56
C CYS A 148 2.93 -8.64 -10.93
N LEU A 149 3.30 -7.39 -11.16
CA LEU A 149 3.95 -6.94 -12.39
C LEU A 149 5.41 -7.39 -12.48
N LEU A 150 6.17 -7.29 -11.37
CA LEU A 150 7.56 -7.75 -11.30
C LEU A 150 7.65 -9.27 -11.45
N PHE A 151 6.71 -10.01 -10.87
CA PHE A 151 6.62 -11.45 -11.08
C PHE A 151 6.41 -11.78 -12.58
N ARG A 152 5.50 -11.06 -13.26
CA ARG A 152 5.31 -11.21 -14.72
C ARG A 152 6.53 -10.80 -15.54
N TRP A 153 7.29 -9.83 -15.07
CA TRP A 153 8.54 -9.42 -15.68
C TRP A 153 9.63 -10.50 -15.53
N ASP A 154 9.69 -11.15 -14.34
CA ASP A 154 10.59 -12.28 -14.12
C ASP A 154 10.24 -13.47 -15.03
N GLU A 155 8.96 -13.80 -15.23
CA GLU A 155 8.49 -14.82 -16.17
C GLU A 155 8.96 -14.54 -17.62
N LYS A 156 9.20 -13.28 -17.98
CA LYS A 156 9.77 -12.85 -19.26
C LYS A 156 11.31 -12.78 -19.25
N ASN A 157 11.95 -13.47 -18.31
CA ASN A 157 13.41 -13.44 -18.11
C ASN A 157 13.99 -12.04 -17.89
N CYS A 158 13.25 -11.16 -17.23
CA CYS A 158 13.63 -9.79 -16.91
C CYS A 158 13.99 -8.95 -18.14
N LYS A 159 13.33 -9.19 -19.29
CA LYS A 159 13.57 -8.42 -20.51
C LYS A 159 12.95 -7.04 -20.41
N GLY A 160 13.76 -6.01 -20.71
CA GLY A 160 13.34 -4.60 -20.67
C GLY A 160 13.08 -4.09 -19.25
N VAL A 161 12.64 -2.84 -19.15
CA VAL A 161 12.29 -2.20 -17.89
C VAL A 161 10.78 -2.31 -17.66
N PRO A 162 10.32 -2.80 -16.52
CA PRO A 162 8.89 -2.91 -16.19
C PRO A 162 8.34 -1.54 -15.73
N TRP A 163 8.23 -0.57 -16.64
CA TRP A 163 7.92 0.83 -16.34
C TRP A 163 6.69 1.03 -15.44
N LEU A 164 5.64 0.24 -15.65
CA LEU A 164 4.44 0.35 -14.81
C LEU A 164 4.72 -0.09 -13.36
N ALA A 165 5.54 -1.13 -13.16
CA ALA A 165 5.96 -1.52 -11.82
C ALA A 165 6.83 -0.44 -11.16
N VAL A 166 7.79 0.13 -11.92
CA VAL A 166 8.64 1.24 -11.47
C VAL A 166 7.78 2.44 -11.06
N LEU A 167 6.79 2.82 -11.87
CA LEU A 167 5.88 3.93 -11.55
C LEU A 167 5.08 3.67 -10.26
N LEU A 168 4.50 2.48 -10.11
CA LEU A 168 3.74 2.15 -8.91
C LEU A 168 4.62 2.06 -7.65
N MET A 169 5.85 1.55 -7.79
CA MET A 169 6.84 1.58 -6.71
C MET A 169 7.22 3.03 -6.35
N ALA A 170 7.38 3.91 -7.34
CA ALA A 170 7.63 5.34 -7.11
C ALA A 170 6.46 6.00 -6.36
N CYS A 171 5.21 5.71 -6.75
CA CYS A 171 4.03 6.16 -6.00
C CYS A 171 4.00 5.60 -4.57
N ALA A 172 4.38 4.33 -4.39
CA ALA A 172 4.48 3.72 -3.06
C ALA A 172 5.58 4.38 -2.19
N THR A 173 6.72 4.75 -2.78
CA THR A 173 7.77 5.49 -2.05
C THR A 173 7.33 6.89 -1.68
N LEU A 174 6.61 7.57 -2.56
CA LEU A 174 5.99 8.87 -2.28
C LEU A 174 4.79 8.79 -1.32
N THR A 175 4.33 7.59 -0.96
CA THR A 175 3.29 7.40 0.08
C THR A 175 3.90 7.31 1.48
N LYS A 176 4.94 6.49 1.68
CA LYS A 176 5.45 6.21 3.04
C LYS A 176 6.98 6.00 3.09
N GLY A 177 7.70 6.43 2.06
CA GLY A 177 9.16 6.35 2.00
C GLY A 177 9.70 5.10 1.30
N PRO A 178 11.02 4.82 1.43
CA PRO A 178 11.76 3.85 0.61
C PRO A 178 11.25 2.41 0.65
N VAL A 179 10.47 2.05 1.68
CA VAL A 179 9.84 0.72 1.82
C VAL A 179 9.01 0.35 0.58
N GLY A 180 8.39 1.34 -0.09
CA GLY A 180 7.63 1.14 -1.32
C GLY A 180 8.45 0.57 -2.48
N SER A 181 9.76 0.76 -2.47
CA SER A 181 10.71 0.22 -3.46
C SER A 181 11.46 -1.01 -2.94
N ILE A 182 11.98 -0.93 -1.72
CA ILE A 182 12.83 -1.97 -1.12
C ILE A 182 12.06 -3.28 -0.98
N PHE A 183 10.82 -3.23 -0.49
CA PHE A 183 10.03 -4.43 -0.21
C PHE A 183 9.70 -5.25 -1.47
N PRO A 184 9.18 -4.67 -2.57
CA PRO A 184 8.97 -5.40 -3.81
C PRO A 184 10.26 -6.00 -4.39
N CYS A 185 11.35 -5.23 -4.39
CA CYS A 185 12.65 -5.71 -4.87
C CYS A 185 13.17 -6.89 -4.03
N LEU A 186 13.06 -6.80 -2.70
CA LEU A 186 13.48 -7.86 -1.79
C LEU A 186 12.67 -9.15 -2.03
N CYS A 187 11.34 -9.05 -2.09
CA CYS A 187 10.46 -10.20 -2.32
C CYS A 187 10.78 -10.91 -3.65
N ILE A 188 10.90 -10.16 -4.73
CA ILE A 188 11.23 -10.72 -6.05
C ILE A 188 12.68 -11.23 -6.08
N GLY A 189 13.60 -10.55 -5.41
CA GLY A 189 14.99 -11.00 -5.29
C GLY A 189 15.11 -12.37 -4.62
N ILE A 190 14.46 -12.53 -3.47
CA ILE A 190 14.40 -13.82 -2.75
C ILE A 190 13.78 -14.89 -3.66
N TYR A 191 12.66 -14.58 -4.31
CA TYR A 191 12.01 -15.50 -5.25
C TYR A 191 12.94 -15.93 -6.40
N GLN A 192 13.68 -15.00 -7.01
CA GLN A 192 14.63 -15.30 -8.06
C GLN A 192 15.78 -16.20 -7.59
N LEU A 193 16.30 -15.95 -6.39
CA LEU A 193 17.35 -16.78 -5.79
C LEU A 193 16.86 -18.20 -5.51
N LEU A 194 15.64 -18.35 -4.95
CA LEU A 194 15.03 -19.66 -4.71
C LEU A 194 14.79 -20.44 -6.01
N ARG A 195 14.61 -19.74 -7.15
CA ARG A 195 14.54 -20.34 -8.48
C ARG A 195 15.90 -20.62 -9.14
N GLY A 196 16.99 -20.46 -8.41
CA GLY A 196 18.35 -20.76 -8.91
C GLY A 196 18.95 -19.67 -9.79
N ARG A 197 18.40 -18.46 -9.83
CA ARG A 197 19.04 -17.33 -10.52
C ARG A 197 20.29 -16.90 -9.74
N SER A 198 21.40 -16.62 -10.44
CA SER A 198 22.62 -16.16 -9.78
C SER A 198 22.39 -14.83 -9.04
N PHE A 199 22.99 -14.68 -7.86
CA PHE A 199 22.87 -13.49 -7.01
C PHE A 199 23.17 -12.20 -7.78
N GLY A 200 24.27 -12.14 -8.54
CA GLY A 200 24.63 -10.94 -9.29
C GLY A 200 23.56 -10.51 -10.29
N LYS A 201 23.01 -11.46 -11.09
CA LYS A 201 21.93 -11.14 -12.04
C LYS A 201 20.67 -10.63 -11.35
N ALA A 202 20.25 -11.27 -10.25
CA ALA A 202 19.10 -10.85 -9.47
C ALA A 202 19.33 -9.46 -8.85
N PHE A 203 20.46 -9.27 -8.19
CA PHE A 203 20.82 -8.02 -7.51
C PHE A 203 20.87 -6.83 -8.47
N PHE A 204 21.65 -6.90 -9.55
CA PHE A 204 21.81 -5.73 -10.45
C PHE A 204 20.55 -5.40 -11.23
N SER A 205 19.74 -6.40 -11.62
CA SER A 205 18.47 -6.13 -12.29
C SER A 205 17.46 -5.41 -11.37
N LEU A 206 17.39 -5.81 -10.11
CA LEU A 206 16.47 -5.22 -9.13
C LEU A 206 17.00 -3.90 -8.55
N LEU A 207 18.32 -3.75 -8.42
CA LEU A 207 18.95 -2.50 -8.01
C LEU A 207 18.60 -1.37 -8.99
N GLY A 208 18.72 -1.62 -10.31
CA GLY A 208 18.36 -0.63 -11.32
C GLY A 208 16.88 -0.21 -11.22
N ILE A 209 15.96 -1.17 -11.07
CA ILE A 209 14.53 -0.90 -10.90
C ILE A 209 14.26 -0.14 -9.60
N GLY A 210 14.89 -0.55 -8.50
CA GLY A 210 14.78 0.10 -7.20
C GLY A 210 15.24 1.55 -7.25
N LEU A 211 16.42 1.81 -7.82
CA LEU A 211 16.96 3.17 -7.95
C LEU A 211 16.06 4.05 -8.83
N LEU A 212 15.59 3.54 -9.99
CA LEU A 212 14.65 4.27 -10.84
C LEU A 212 13.37 4.66 -10.10
N SER A 213 12.83 3.78 -9.26
CA SER A 213 11.61 4.07 -8.50
C SER A 213 11.82 5.04 -7.33
N LEU A 214 13.07 5.27 -6.89
CA LEU A 214 13.41 6.24 -5.86
C LEU A 214 13.64 7.65 -6.41
N ILE A 215 13.85 7.81 -7.74
CA ILE A 215 14.10 9.13 -8.34
C ILE A 215 13.00 10.15 -8.01
N PRO A 216 11.68 9.85 -8.17
CA PRO A 216 10.64 10.82 -7.84
C PRO A 216 10.62 11.23 -6.36
N LEU A 217 10.95 10.30 -5.45
CA LEU A 217 11.09 10.61 -4.03
C LEU A 217 12.25 11.59 -3.80
N GLY A 218 13.40 11.37 -4.45
CA GLY A 218 14.57 12.26 -4.37
C GLY A 218 14.28 13.66 -4.91
N ILE A 219 13.57 13.75 -6.05
CA ILE A 219 13.15 15.03 -6.64
C ILE A 219 12.21 15.77 -5.69
N TRP A 220 11.20 15.08 -5.14
CA TRP A 220 10.29 15.67 -4.18
C TRP A 220 11.02 16.14 -2.92
N PHE A 221 11.93 15.33 -2.40
CA PHE A 221 12.70 15.67 -1.20
C PHE A 221 13.53 16.93 -1.41
N TRP A 222 14.17 17.05 -2.57
CA TRP A 222 14.92 18.26 -2.94
C TRP A 222 14.01 19.49 -3.05
N ALA A 223 12.85 19.36 -3.71
CA ALA A 223 11.90 20.47 -3.86
C ALA A 223 11.29 20.90 -2.51
N ALA A 224 10.98 19.95 -1.63
CA ALA A 224 10.48 20.22 -0.29
C ALA A 224 11.53 20.86 0.61
N TYR A 225 12.81 20.46 0.45
CA TYR A 225 13.93 21.11 1.12
C TYR A 225 14.09 22.58 0.74
N GLN A 226 13.91 22.94 -0.53
CA GLN A 226 13.96 24.35 -0.97
C GLN A 226 12.92 25.23 -0.27
N GLN A 227 11.79 24.65 0.14
CA GLN A 227 10.72 25.40 0.83
C GLN A 227 10.81 25.29 2.36
N GLY A 228 11.14 24.11 2.90
CA GLY A 228 11.11 23.82 4.34
C GLY A 228 12.47 23.91 5.03
N GLY A 229 13.58 23.96 4.28
CA GLY A 229 14.94 24.08 4.80
C GLY A 229 15.34 22.99 5.80
N GLU A 230 16.22 23.37 6.74
CA GLU A 230 16.71 22.50 7.82
C GLU A 230 15.58 21.88 8.69
N PRO A 231 14.50 22.60 9.05
CA PRO A 231 13.40 22.01 9.81
C PRO A 231 12.76 20.80 9.12
N PHE A 232 12.61 20.85 7.79
CA PHE A 232 12.09 19.72 7.00
C PHE A 232 13.04 18.52 7.06
N VAL A 233 14.35 18.74 6.88
CA VAL A 233 15.35 17.66 6.91
C VAL A 233 15.38 16.98 8.28
N ASN A 234 15.43 17.79 9.35
CA ASN A 234 15.47 17.27 10.71
C ASN A 234 14.24 16.43 11.03
N LEU A 235 13.04 16.89 10.63
CA LEU A 235 11.80 16.14 10.79
C LEU A 235 11.84 14.80 10.02
N MET A 236 12.30 14.81 8.77
CA MET A 236 12.40 13.60 7.96
C MET A 236 13.44 12.61 8.50
N LEU A 237 14.56 13.09 9.01
CA LEU A 237 15.57 12.26 9.67
C LEU A 237 15.02 11.66 10.96
N GLU A 238 14.35 12.44 11.79
CA GLU A 238 13.74 11.96 13.02
C GLU A 238 12.68 10.87 12.72
N GLU A 239 11.78 11.08 11.76
CA GLU A 239 10.75 10.10 11.39
C GLU A 239 11.30 8.80 10.82
N ASN A 240 12.40 8.83 10.09
CA ASN A 240 12.94 7.63 9.45
C ASN A 240 14.01 6.95 10.31
N THR A 241 15.03 7.69 10.73
CA THR A 241 16.17 7.15 11.50
C THR A 241 15.92 7.21 13.01
N GLY A 242 15.33 8.29 13.52
CA GLY A 242 14.99 8.45 14.93
C GLY A 242 14.07 7.36 15.41
N ARG A 243 13.04 7.02 14.63
CA ARG A 243 12.12 5.92 14.91
C ARG A 243 12.82 4.56 14.94
N PHE A 244 13.74 4.32 14.01
CA PHE A 244 14.50 3.07 13.99
C PHE A 244 15.42 2.91 15.21
N PHE A 245 16.08 4.00 15.61
CA PHE A 245 16.99 4.02 16.75
C PHE A 245 16.31 4.38 18.09
N ARG A 246 14.97 4.47 18.12
CA ARG A 246 14.17 4.87 19.30
C ARG A 246 14.61 6.22 19.91
N LYS A 247 15.00 7.16 19.05
CA LYS A 247 15.41 8.54 19.40
C LYS A 247 14.41 9.52 18.81
N MET A 248 13.19 9.54 19.39
CA MET A 248 12.11 10.43 18.99
C MET A 248 11.95 11.54 20.01
N SER A 249 11.67 12.77 19.56
CA SER A 249 11.34 13.91 20.44
C SER A 249 9.92 13.84 20.98
N TYR A 250 9.08 12.95 20.45
CA TYR A 250 7.69 12.74 20.86
C TYR A 250 7.39 11.24 21.09
N GLU A 251 6.31 10.98 21.84
CA GLU A 251 5.91 9.59 22.17
C GLU A 251 5.69 8.76 20.91
N SER A 252 6.54 7.77 20.71
CA SER A 252 6.35 6.74 19.69
C SER A 252 5.61 5.54 20.31
N HIS A 253 4.66 4.97 19.54
CA HIS A 253 4.01 3.73 19.98
C HIS A 253 5.02 2.57 19.94
N GLU A 254 5.63 2.29 21.08
CA GLU A 254 6.52 1.14 21.24
C GLU A 254 5.71 -0.06 21.70
N ASN A 255 5.61 -1.04 20.83
CA ASN A 255 4.94 -2.30 21.15
C ASN A 255 5.98 -3.43 21.20
N PRO A 256 5.82 -4.41 22.08
CA PRO A 256 6.69 -5.58 22.13
C PRO A 256 6.57 -6.41 20.84
N LEU A 257 7.61 -7.19 20.50
CA LEU A 257 7.68 -7.95 19.25
C LEU A 257 6.47 -8.88 19.03
N TRP A 258 5.92 -9.46 20.08
CA TRP A 258 4.74 -10.33 20.00
C TRP A 258 3.45 -9.59 19.62
N TYR A 259 3.40 -8.27 19.78
CA TYR A 259 2.23 -7.46 19.40
C TYR A 259 1.87 -7.62 17.92
N ASN A 260 2.87 -7.69 17.04
CA ASN A 260 2.65 -7.90 15.62
C ASN A 260 2.01 -9.25 15.30
N PHE A 261 2.34 -10.31 16.06
CA PHE A 261 1.70 -11.62 15.92
C PHE A 261 0.25 -11.59 16.34
N LEU A 262 -0.08 -10.93 17.45
CA LEU A 262 -1.47 -10.75 17.88
C LEU A 262 -2.26 -9.92 16.86
N THR A 263 -1.68 -8.84 16.36
CA THR A 263 -2.31 -7.99 15.33
C THR A 263 -2.60 -8.79 14.06
N LEU A 264 -1.69 -9.68 13.66
CA LEU A 264 -1.90 -10.56 12.52
C LEU A 264 -3.09 -11.50 12.77
N ILE A 265 -3.17 -12.13 13.95
CA ILE A 265 -4.26 -13.05 14.33
C ILE A 265 -5.60 -12.31 14.31
N TRP A 266 -5.69 -11.13 14.91
CA TRP A 266 -6.90 -10.31 14.95
C TRP A 266 -7.27 -9.76 13.56
N GLY A 267 -6.27 -9.32 12.82
CA GLY A 267 -6.48 -8.68 11.51
C GLY A 267 -7.08 -9.61 10.46
N TRP A 268 -6.91 -10.92 10.61
CA TRP A 268 -7.40 -11.92 9.68
C TRP A 268 -8.76 -12.52 10.08
N ILE A 269 -9.34 -12.12 11.20
CA ILE A 269 -10.69 -12.57 11.57
C ILE A 269 -11.67 -12.26 10.42
N PRO A 270 -12.63 -13.18 10.09
CA PRO A 270 -12.86 -14.48 10.75
C PRO A 270 -11.95 -15.63 10.25
N TRP A 271 -11.11 -15.39 9.26
CA TRP A 271 -10.34 -16.42 8.54
C TRP A 271 -9.21 -17.04 9.36
N THR A 272 -8.75 -16.37 10.39
CA THR A 272 -7.78 -16.93 11.35
C THR A 272 -8.29 -18.24 11.97
N LEU A 273 -9.58 -18.30 12.34
CA LEU A 273 -10.17 -19.49 12.90
C LEU A 273 -10.19 -20.64 11.86
N VAL A 274 -10.55 -20.34 10.62
CA VAL A 274 -10.54 -21.33 9.52
C VAL A 274 -9.12 -21.84 9.27
N LEU A 275 -8.12 -20.96 9.29
CA LEU A 275 -6.72 -21.32 9.14
C LEU A 275 -6.27 -22.26 10.27
N LEU A 276 -6.56 -21.90 11.53
CA LEU A 276 -6.19 -22.72 12.69
C LEU A 276 -6.85 -24.11 12.62
N VAL A 277 -8.15 -24.18 12.33
CA VAL A 277 -8.85 -25.44 12.19
C VAL A 277 -8.27 -26.29 11.04
N SER A 278 -7.92 -25.66 9.91
CA SER A 278 -7.32 -26.36 8.78
C SER A 278 -5.94 -26.93 9.10
N LEU A 279 -5.14 -26.22 9.90
CA LEU A 279 -3.82 -26.72 10.34
C LEU A 279 -3.92 -27.98 11.23
N PHE A 280 -4.96 -28.08 12.07
CA PHE A 280 -5.21 -29.28 12.87
C PHE A 280 -5.81 -30.44 12.03
N GLY A 281 -6.52 -30.12 10.96
CA GLY A 281 -7.15 -31.11 10.06
C GLY A 281 -6.22 -31.66 8.96
N LEU A 282 -5.10 -31.00 8.68
CA LEU A 282 -4.17 -31.43 7.65
C LEU A 282 -3.39 -32.65 8.16
N LYS A 283 -3.57 -33.80 7.51
CA LYS A 283 -2.65 -34.93 7.64
C LYS A 283 -1.35 -34.52 6.93
N TRP A 284 -0.32 -34.18 7.70
CA TRP A 284 0.99 -33.73 7.20
C TRP A 284 1.64 -34.66 6.14
N LYS A 285 1.17 -35.91 6.03
CA LYS A 285 1.64 -36.87 5.05
C LYS A 285 1.20 -36.59 3.59
N GLU A 286 0.23 -35.70 3.39
CA GLU A 286 -0.30 -35.40 2.04
C GLU A 286 0.27 -34.10 1.43
N MET A 287 1.16 -33.41 2.14
CA MET A 287 1.77 -32.16 1.67
C MET A 287 3.04 -32.34 0.81
N HIS A 288 3.45 -33.56 0.53
CA HIS A 288 4.65 -33.87 -0.26
C HIS A 288 4.32 -34.35 -1.69
N VAL A 289 3.32 -33.71 -2.34
CA VAL A 289 3.06 -33.92 -3.77
C VAL A 289 3.27 -32.61 -4.53
#